data_6da2bf0e22ebaecc6a9448db8e54985b
#
_entry.id   6da2bf0e22ebaecc6a9448db8e54985b
#
_cell.length_a   1.000
_cell.length_b   1.000
_cell.length_c   1.000
_cell.angle_alpha   90.00
_cell.angle_beta   90.00
_cell.angle_gamma   90.00
#
_symmetry.space_group_name_H-M   'P 1'
#
loop_
_entity.id
_entity.type
_entity.pdbx_description
1 polymer ?
#
loop_
_entity_poly.entity_id
_entity_poly.type
_entity_poly.pdbx_seq_one_letter_code
_entity_poly.pdbx_strand_id
1 'polypeptide(L)'
;MSARPERLILTLPPDPAFARLARLAALHFLRQQGARALEARRRARQVETRCKAALKAAARAAGSLKPLAITFSAGAQSLLVVDKGGPRGRLLVVPRRKTA
;
A
#
# COMPACT_ATOMS: atom_id res chain seq x y z
N MET A 1 -2.54 18.26 19.29
CA MET A 1 -3.25 17.38 18.36
C MET A 1 -2.27 16.62 17.51
N SER A 2 -2.29 15.31 17.63
CA SER A 2 -1.47 14.49 16.76
C SER A 2 -2.17 14.36 15.40
N ALA A 3 -1.52 14.86 14.35
CA ALA A 3 -1.98 14.66 13.00
C ALA A 3 -1.85 13.18 12.66
N ARG A 4 -2.91 12.56 12.14
CA ARG A 4 -2.81 11.21 11.61
C ARG A 4 -1.91 11.23 10.39
N PRO A 5 -1.02 10.23 10.21
CA PRO A 5 -0.22 10.19 9.00
C PRO A 5 -1.16 9.99 7.80
N GLU A 6 -1.14 10.94 6.87
CA GLU A 6 -1.92 10.86 5.64
C GLU A 6 -1.13 10.21 4.51
N ARG A 7 0.16 9.98 4.76
CA ARG A 7 1.05 9.43 3.76
C ARG A 7 2.17 8.64 4.41
N LEU A 8 2.42 7.46 3.88
CA LEU A 8 3.52 6.60 4.30
C LEU A 8 4.24 6.09 3.06
N ILE A 9 5.55 6.19 3.01
CA ILE A 9 6.34 5.68 1.90
C ILE A 9 7.15 4.49 2.39
N LEU A 10 7.01 3.37 1.70
CA LEU A 10 7.74 2.15 1.99
C LEU A 10 8.61 1.81 0.78
N THR A 11 9.92 1.74 1.00
CA THR A 11 10.86 1.42 -0.06
C THR A 11 11.34 -0.02 0.12
N LEU A 12 11.16 -0.84 -0.89
CA LEU A 12 11.44 -2.28 -0.83
C LEU A 12 12.38 -2.70 -1.95
N PRO A 13 13.29 -3.66 -1.70
CA PRO A 13 14.02 -4.30 -2.79
C PRO A 13 13.05 -4.94 -3.78
N PRO A 14 13.41 -5.06 -5.07
CA PRO A 14 12.52 -5.61 -6.10
C PRO A 14 12.47 -7.15 -6.02
N ASP A 15 11.90 -7.65 -4.93
CA ASP A 15 11.79 -9.06 -4.62
C ASP A 15 10.40 -9.30 -4.03
N PRO A 16 9.58 -10.18 -4.64
CA PRO A 16 8.22 -10.44 -4.15
C PRO A 16 8.15 -10.95 -2.71
N ALA A 17 9.25 -11.49 -2.17
CA ALA A 17 9.29 -11.90 -0.77
C ALA A 17 9.04 -10.74 0.20
N PHE A 18 9.31 -9.51 -0.22
CA PHE A 18 9.10 -8.33 0.63
C PHE A 18 7.67 -7.79 0.63
N ALA A 19 6.76 -8.39 -0.15
CA ALA A 19 5.35 -7.97 -0.15
C ALA A 19 4.70 -8.09 1.23
N ARG A 20 5.20 -8.99 2.06
CA ARG A 20 4.76 -9.15 3.44
C ARG A 20 4.93 -7.86 4.25
N LEU A 21 6.02 -7.14 4.03
CA LEU A 21 6.25 -5.86 4.71
C LEU A 21 5.22 -4.82 4.27
N ALA A 22 4.83 -4.83 3.00
CA ALA A 22 3.78 -3.95 2.51
C ALA A 22 2.44 -4.25 3.20
N ARG A 23 2.14 -5.54 3.43
CA ARG A 23 0.94 -5.94 4.15
C ARG A 23 0.94 -5.38 5.57
N LEU A 24 2.06 -5.54 6.29
CA LEU A 24 2.17 -5.07 7.67
C LEU A 24 2.07 -3.55 7.76
N ALA A 25 2.72 -2.84 6.83
CA ALA A 25 2.65 -1.40 6.76
C ALA A 25 1.21 -0.92 6.47
N ALA A 26 0.53 -1.59 5.53
CA ALA A 26 -0.85 -1.27 5.19
C ALA A 26 -1.79 -1.51 6.36
N LEU A 27 -1.60 -2.61 7.08
CA LEU A 27 -2.41 -2.92 8.26
C LEU A 27 -2.29 -1.80 9.30
N HIS A 28 -1.07 -1.40 9.59
CA HIS A 28 -0.81 -0.32 10.55
C HIS A 28 -1.44 1.00 10.09
N PHE A 29 -1.20 1.35 8.82
CA PHE A 29 -1.75 2.58 8.24
C PHE A 29 -3.28 2.61 8.32
N LEU A 30 -3.93 1.52 7.92
CA LEU A 30 -5.38 1.42 7.94
C LEU A 30 -5.94 1.56 9.35
N ARG A 31 -5.31 0.93 10.34
CA ARG A 31 -5.73 1.05 11.74
C ARG A 31 -5.61 2.50 12.23
N GLN A 32 -4.55 3.18 11.85
CA GLN A 32 -4.39 4.59 12.19
C GLN A 32 -5.44 5.48 11.53
N GLN A 33 -5.94 5.08 10.36
CA GLN A 33 -7.00 5.78 9.67
C GLN A 33 -8.40 5.43 10.20
N GLY A 34 -8.49 4.59 11.22
CA GLY A 34 -9.75 4.25 11.86
C GLY A 34 -10.43 3.00 11.32
N ALA A 35 -9.80 2.25 10.44
CA ALA A 35 -10.38 1.02 9.92
C ALA A 35 -10.51 -0.03 11.03
N ARG A 36 -11.61 -0.79 11.01
CA ARG A 36 -11.80 -1.89 11.95
C ARG A 36 -10.80 -3.01 11.67
N ALA A 37 -10.47 -3.77 12.70
CA ALA A 37 -9.42 -4.79 12.61
C ALA A 37 -9.65 -5.78 11.47
N LEU A 38 -10.87 -6.29 11.32
CA LEU A 38 -11.18 -7.28 10.29
C LEU A 38 -11.07 -6.68 8.89
N GLU A 39 -11.58 -5.48 8.69
CA GLU A 39 -11.45 -4.79 7.41
C GLU A 39 -10.01 -4.47 7.09
N ALA A 40 -9.25 -3.98 8.07
CA ALA A 40 -7.84 -3.66 7.89
C ALA A 40 -7.06 -4.89 7.45
N ARG A 41 -7.32 -6.06 8.07
CA ARG A 41 -6.67 -7.31 7.68
C ARG A 41 -7.00 -7.71 6.24
N ARG A 42 -8.27 -7.60 5.87
CA ARG A 42 -8.71 -7.95 4.52
C ARG A 42 -8.08 -7.05 3.48
N ARG A 43 -8.07 -5.75 3.74
CA ARG A 43 -7.47 -4.79 2.81
C ARG A 43 -5.96 -4.94 2.75
N ALA A 44 -5.31 -5.23 3.88
CA ALA A 44 -3.87 -5.47 3.91
C ALA A 44 -3.47 -6.67 3.05
N ARG A 45 -4.29 -7.73 3.02
CA ARG A 45 -4.05 -8.88 2.14
C ARG A 45 -4.15 -8.48 0.66
N GLN A 46 -5.10 -7.63 0.32
CA GLN A 46 -5.20 -7.11 -1.05
C GLN A 46 -3.95 -6.30 -1.42
N VAL A 47 -3.45 -5.50 -0.48
CA VAL A 47 -2.22 -4.74 -0.67
C VAL A 47 -1.05 -5.69 -0.92
N GLU A 48 -0.93 -6.74 -0.12
CA GLU A 48 0.13 -7.73 -0.31
C GLU A 48 0.09 -8.33 -1.71
N THR A 49 -1.09 -8.73 -2.17
CA THR A 49 -1.25 -9.33 -3.50
C THR A 49 -0.83 -8.36 -4.60
N ARG A 50 -1.27 -7.12 -4.52
CA ARG A 50 -0.94 -6.10 -5.51
C ARG A 50 0.54 -5.74 -5.49
N CYS A 51 1.11 -5.59 -4.30
CA CYS A 51 2.53 -5.27 -4.16
C CYS A 51 3.41 -6.42 -4.59
N LYS A 52 3.00 -7.66 -4.32
CA LYS A 52 3.74 -8.84 -4.77
C LYS A 52 3.86 -8.85 -6.29
N ALA A 53 2.77 -8.56 -7.00
CA ALA A 53 2.78 -8.48 -8.46
C ALA A 53 3.71 -7.36 -8.94
N ALA A 54 3.67 -6.20 -8.29
CA ALA A 54 4.52 -5.07 -8.66
C ALA A 54 6.00 -5.37 -8.42
N LEU A 55 6.34 -6.01 -7.29
CA LEU A 55 7.71 -6.39 -6.97
C LEU A 55 8.22 -7.45 -7.94
N LYS A 56 7.36 -8.39 -8.32
CA LYS A 56 7.70 -9.43 -9.28
C LYS A 56 8.00 -8.81 -10.66
N ALA A 57 7.21 -7.84 -11.09
CA ALA A 57 7.43 -7.13 -12.34
C ALA A 57 8.74 -6.33 -12.29
N ALA A 58 9.01 -5.66 -11.16
CA ALA A 58 10.24 -4.91 -10.97
C ALA A 58 11.48 -5.82 -10.99
N ALA A 59 11.36 -7.01 -10.41
CA ALA A 59 12.46 -7.99 -10.42
C ALA A 59 12.76 -8.50 -11.82
N ARG A 60 11.76 -8.54 -12.70
CA ARG A 60 11.93 -8.98 -14.09
C ARG A 60 12.49 -7.90 -15.00
N ALA A 61 12.42 -6.64 -14.59
CA ALA A 61 12.94 -5.55 -15.39
C ALA A 61 14.47 -5.72 -15.54
N ALA A 62 14.95 -5.71 -16.77
CA ALA A 62 16.34 -6.00 -17.07
C ALA A 62 17.26 -5.03 -16.32
N GLY A 63 18.20 -5.59 -15.57
CA GLY A 63 19.22 -4.83 -14.87
C GLY A 63 18.73 -3.97 -13.72
N SER A 64 17.48 -4.13 -13.30
CA SER A 64 16.93 -3.28 -12.25
C SER A 64 17.21 -3.85 -10.87
N LEU A 65 18.14 -3.23 -10.16
CA LEU A 65 18.35 -3.44 -8.74
C LEU A 65 17.76 -2.29 -7.94
N LYS A 66 17.01 -1.41 -8.60
CA LYS A 66 16.44 -0.24 -7.95
C LYS A 66 15.31 -0.65 -7.02
N PRO A 67 15.32 -0.14 -5.78
CA PRO A 67 14.21 -0.40 -4.86
C PRO A 67 12.91 0.20 -5.41
N LEU A 68 11.79 -0.43 -5.05
CA LEU A 68 10.47 0.04 -5.41
C LEU A 68 9.88 0.83 -4.24
N ALA A 69 9.51 2.08 -4.49
CA ALA A 69 8.86 2.90 -3.50
C ALA A 69 7.34 2.73 -3.62
N ILE A 70 6.71 2.33 -2.53
CA ILE A 70 5.26 2.16 -2.46
C ILE A 70 4.72 3.20 -1.50
N THR A 71 3.78 4.02 -1.98
CA THR A 71 3.18 5.09 -1.20
C THR A 71 1.79 4.69 -0.77
N PHE A 72 1.54 4.79 0.53
CA PHE A 72 0.20 4.68 1.11
C PHE A 72 -0.28 6.07 1.44
N SER A 73 -1.47 6.42 0.99
CA SER A 73 -2.05 7.72 1.30
C SER A 73 -3.54 7.56 1.60
N ALA A 74 -4.09 8.57 2.25
CA ALA A 74 -5.49 8.63 2.59
C ALA A 74 -6.01 10.03 2.30
N GLY A 75 -7.28 10.13 2.01
CA GLY A 75 -7.93 11.41 1.72
C GLY A 75 -9.37 11.42 2.18
N ALA A 76 -10.08 12.47 1.81
CA ALA A 76 -11.48 12.65 2.21
C ALA A 76 -12.37 11.52 1.72
N GLN A 77 -12.09 10.98 0.54
CA GLN A 77 -12.92 9.95 -0.10
C GLN A 77 -12.26 8.58 -0.14
N SER A 78 -11.00 8.49 0.22
CA SER A 78 -10.24 7.24 0.15
C SER A 78 -9.64 6.91 1.50
N LEU A 79 -9.97 5.73 2.01
CA LEU A 79 -9.37 5.21 3.22
C LEU A 79 -7.91 4.84 2.99
N LEU A 80 -7.62 4.32 1.80
CA LEU A 80 -6.27 3.93 1.41
C LEU A 80 -6.12 4.04 -0.10
N VAL A 81 -5.02 4.62 -0.52
CA VAL A 81 -4.56 4.58 -1.91
C VAL A 81 -3.14 4.05 -1.90
N VAL A 82 -2.89 3.01 -2.66
CA VAL A 82 -1.56 2.41 -2.79
C VAL A 82 -1.03 2.70 -4.18
N ASP A 83 0.15 3.28 -4.25
CA ASP A 83 0.73 3.77 -5.48
C ASP A 83 2.22 3.44 -5.51
N LYS A 84 2.72 2.99 -6.66
CA LYS A 84 4.15 2.73 -6.86
C LYS A 84 4.86 3.81 -7.66
N GLY A 85 4.16 4.90 -7.99
CA GLY A 85 4.70 5.93 -8.87
C GLY A 85 4.66 5.52 -10.35
N GLY A 86 4.91 6.47 -11.23
CA GLY A 86 4.90 6.23 -12.67
C GLY A 86 3.50 6.27 -13.29
N PRO A 87 3.41 6.14 -14.63
CA PRO A 87 2.15 6.36 -15.36
C PRO A 87 1.03 5.36 -15.03
N ARG A 88 1.37 4.17 -14.56
CA ARG A 88 0.40 3.16 -14.15
C ARG A 88 0.70 2.70 -12.73
N GLY A 89 0.94 3.68 -11.86
CA GLY A 89 1.41 3.41 -10.53
C GLY A 89 0.35 2.96 -9.53
N ARG A 90 -0.93 3.22 -9.84
CA ARG A 90 -2.00 2.92 -8.89
C ARG A 90 -2.20 1.42 -8.73
N LEU A 91 -1.98 0.92 -7.52
CA LEU A 91 -2.10 -0.51 -7.23
C LEU A 91 -3.43 -0.86 -6.60
N LEU A 92 -3.95 0.00 -5.73
CA LEU A 92 -5.19 -0.27 -5.02
C LEU A 92 -5.81 1.02 -4.52
N VAL A 93 -7.13 1.12 -4.57
CA VAL A 93 -7.90 2.20 -3.96
C VAL A 93 -8.97 1.59 -3.09
N VAL A 94 -8.99 1.98 -1.82
CA VAL A 94 -10.04 1.57 -0.89
C VAL A 94 -10.85 2.82 -0.54
N PRO A 95 -12.11 2.90 -0.98
CA PRO A 95 -12.92 4.06 -0.68
C PRO A 95 -13.33 4.09 0.79
N ARG A 96 -13.59 5.28 1.32
CA ARG A 96 -14.20 5.40 2.63
C ARG A 96 -15.67 5.04 2.52
N ARG A 97 -16.15 4.29 3.49
CA ARG A 97 -17.57 4.00 3.57
C ARG A 97 -18.32 5.28 3.92
N LYS A 98 -19.37 5.53 3.17
CA LYS A 98 -20.33 6.55 3.58
C LYS A 98 -21.08 6.01 4.78
N THR A 99 -21.00 6.72 5.88
CA THR A 99 -21.91 6.48 6.98
C THR A 99 -23.29 6.98 6.57
N ALA A 100 -24.21 6.08 6.56
CA ALA A 100 -25.59 6.45 6.29
C ALA A 100 -26.14 7.34 7.41
#